data_4e63f674b7f7ff0975239d4b5eac3066
#
_entry.id   4e63f674b7f7ff0975239d4b5eac3066
#
_cell.length_a   1.000
_cell.length_b   1.000
_cell.length_c   1.000
_cell.angle_alpha   90.00
_cell.angle_beta   90.00
_cell.angle_gamma   90.00
#
_symmetry.space_group_name_H-M   'P 1'
#
loop_
_entity.id
_entity.type
_entity.pdbx_description
1 polymer ?
#
loop_
_entity_poly.entity_id
_entity_poly.type
_entity_poly.pdbx_seq_one_letter_code
_entity_poly.pdbx_strand_id
1 'polypeptide(L)'
;MLMTAATLALCMAIGAAISHYVMDRSMREFEGRDAAHTLERINILIDLQLVSMRKQAADYSIWDTTYDFMASGDPDYVKQNYSKAILDNLDIDQVFLIRTDGSIAMALFRANQITPGATGIRYIADAASTDLSNRIMRIRAGNPEPKIAGLLDIAGKQYIYGISAILTNDGKGPTRGDVVFIRSMDRKRMDHLKRLAQEEFSLVIPALNDSIEIGDDRIASAKTVRDTAGN
;
A
#
# COMPACT_ATOMS: atom_id res chain seq x y z
N MET A 1 14.37 -60.76 -36.91
CA MET A 1 15.16 -59.91 -36.01
C MET A 1 15.04 -58.40 -36.28
N LEU A 2 15.12 -57.93 -37.53
CA LEU A 2 15.02 -56.48 -37.83
C LEU A 2 13.66 -55.88 -37.47
N MET A 3 12.55 -56.54 -37.74
CA MET A 3 11.20 -56.07 -37.43
C MET A 3 10.94 -55.95 -35.92
N THR A 4 11.46 -56.87 -35.11
CA THR A 4 11.29 -56.81 -33.65
C THR A 4 12.10 -55.67 -33.01
N ALA A 5 13.27 -55.36 -33.55
CA ALA A 5 14.07 -54.20 -33.11
C ALA A 5 13.40 -52.86 -33.48
N ALA A 6 12.81 -52.75 -34.67
CA ALA A 6 12.09 -51.55 -35.09
C ALA A 6 10.82 -51.25 -34.26
N THR A 7 10.03 -52.30 -33.96
CA THR A 7 8.85 -52.16 -33.08
C THR A 7 9.23 -51.77 -31.65
N LEU A 8 10.32 -52.32 -31.12
CA LEU A 8 10.78 -51.95 -29.78
C LEU A 8 11.26 -50.50 -29.74
N ALA A 9 12.01 -50.07 -30.75
CA ALA A 9 12.44 -48.66 -30.86
C ALA A 9 11.28 -47.70 -30.99
N LEU A 10 10.25 -48.05 -31.76
CA LEU A 10 9.05 -47.24 -31.92
C LEU A 10 8.24 -47.14 -30.59
N CYS A 11 8.10 -48.25 -29.87
CA CYS A 11 7.43 -48.24 -28.57
C CYS A 11 8.19 -47.39 -27.56
N MET A 12 9.52 -47.46 -27.53
CA MET A 12 10.34 -46.60 -26.66
C MET A 12 10.23 -45.12 -27.05
N ALA A 13 10.20 -44.77 -28.32
CA ALA A 13 10.04 -43.40 -28.78
C ALA A 13 8.67 -42.82 -28.41
N ILE A 14 7.60 -43.61 -28.57
CA ILE A 14 6.24 -43.22 -28.17
C ILE A 14 6.16 -43.07 -26.65
N GLY A 15 6.72 -43.98 -25.90
CA GLY A 15 6.76 -43.92 -24.44
C GLY A 15 7.53 -42.69 -23.93
N ALA A 16 8.66 -42.38 -24.54
CA ALA A 16 9.43 -41.16 -24.22
C ALA A 16 8.67 -39.90 -24.59
N ALA A 17 7.99 -39.85 -25.73
CA ALA A 17 7.17 -38.68 -26.13
C ALA A 17 5.99 -38.45 -25.18
N ILE A 18 5.28 -39.51 -24.79
CA ILE A 18 4.20 -39.44 -23.84
C ILE A 18 4.70 -38.97 -22.46
N SER A 19 5.81 -39.55 -22.00
CA SER A 19 6.41 -39.17 -20.71
C SER A 19 6.82 -37.70 -20.71
N HIS A 20 7.46 -37.23 -21.79
CA HIS A 20 7.85 -35.82 -21.94
C HIS A 20 6.62 -34.91 -21.96
N TYR A 21 5.59 -35.25 -22.69
CA TYR A 21 4.35 -34.46 -22.75
C TYR A 21 3.63 -34.37 -21.39
N VAL A 22 3.51 -35.50 -20.69
CA VAL A 22 2.88 -35.54 -19.35
C VAL A 22 3.72 -34.75 -18.33
N MET A 23 5.04 -34.89 -18.37
CA MET A 23 5.95 -34.17 -17.51
C MET A 23 5.86 -32.64 -17.74
N ASP A 24 5.91 -32.20 -18.99
CA ASP A 24 5.85 -30.80 -19.36
C ASP A 24 4.51 -30.16 -18.96
N ARG A 25 3.40 -30.87 -19.14
CA ARG A 25 2.08 -30.43 -18.71
C ARG A 25 1.98 -30.35 -17.18
N SER A 26 2.46 -31.35 -16.47
CA SER A 26 2.46 -31.41 -15.00
C SER A 26 3.32 -30.28 -14.40
N MET A 27 4.50 -30.01 -15.00
CA MET A 27 5.35 -28.90 -14.57
C MET A 27 4.66 -27.54 -14.73
N ARG A 28 4.02 -27.27 -15.88
CA ARG A 28 3.29 -26.01 -16.11
C ARG A 28 2.11 -25.84 -15.15
N GLU A 29 1.36 -26.90 -14.86
CA GLU A 29 0.29 -26.83 -13.88
C GLU A 29 0.82 -26.58 -12.45
N PHE A 30 1.97 -27.17 -12.11
CA PHE A 30 2.64 -26.94 -10.83
C PHE A 30 3.16 -25.51 -10.71
N GLU A 31 3.89 -25.02 -11.71
CA GLU A 31 4.38 -23.63 -11.76
C GLU A 31 3.25 -22.60 -11.68
N GLY A 32 2.14 -22.86 -12.37
CA GLY A 32 0.97 -21.99 -12.32
C GLY A 32 0.32 -21.91 -10.93
N ARG A 33 0.26 -23.03 -10.22
CA ARG A 33 -0.27 -23.07 -8.83
C ARG A 33 0.67 -22.38 -7.86
N ASP A 34 1.96 -22.61 -7.99
CA ASP A 34 2.97 -21.97 -7.12
C ASP A 34 2.98 -20.46 -7.28
N ALA A 35 2.93 -19.98 -8.52
CA ALA A 35 2.78 -18.55 -8.82
C ALA A 35 1.50 -17.94 -8.22
N ALA A 36 0.38 -18.68 -8.27
CA ALA A 36 -0.88 -18.21 -7.69
C ALA A 36 -0.79 -18.10 -6.15
N HIS A 37 -0.22 -19.09 -5.49
CA HIS A 37 0.00 -19.06 -4.03
C HIS A 37 0.99 -17.95 -3.61
N THR A 38 2.01 -17.71 -4.40
CA THR A 38 2.96 -16.62 -4.18
C THR A 38 2.27 -15.25 -4.25
N LEU A 39 1.43 -15.04 -5.27
CA LEU A 39 0.63 -13.82 -5.39
C LEU A 39 -0.33 -13.63 -4.24
N GLU A 40 -0.99 -14.70 -3.80
CA GLU A 40 -1.89 -14.65 -2.66
C GLU A 40 -1.14 -14.23 -1.38
N ARG A 41 0.05 -14.78 -1.12
CA ARG A 41 0.89 -14.36 0.01
C ARG A 41 1.26 -12.88 -0.05
N ILE A 42 1.69 -12.40 -1.21
CA ILE A 42 2.04 -10.99 -1.40
C ILE A 42 0.82 -10.10 -1.16
N ASN A 43 -0.34 -10.47 -1.71
CA ASN A 43 -1.58 -9.72 -1.51
C ASN A 43 -1.97 -9.64 -0.03
N ILE A 44 -1.91 -10.75 0.70
CA ILE A 44 -2.17 -10.78 2.15
C ILE A 44 -1.21 -9.85 2.91
N LEU A 45 0.08 -9.86 2.57
CA LEU A 45 1.05 -8.98 3.22
C LEU A 45 0.78 -7.50 2.97
N ILE A 46 0.39 -7.15 1.75
CA ILE A 46 0.01 -5.76 1.41
C ILE A 46 -1.29 -5.38 2.15
N ASP A 47 -2.30 -6.25 2.13
CA ASP A 47 -3.57 -5.99 2.81
C ASP A 47 -3.37 -5.77 4.33
N LEU A 48 -2.53 -6.56 4.97
CA LEU A 48 -2.17 -6.36 6.37
C LEU A 48 -1.57 -4.97 6.64
N GLN A 49 -0.72 -4.45 5.71
CA GLN A 49 -0.19 -3.10 5.82
C GLN A 49 -1.29 -2.05 5.70
N LEU A 50 -2.23 -2.24 4.77
CA LEU A 50 -3.34 -1.31 4.56
C LEU A 50 -4.32 -1.31 5.74
N VAL A 51 -4.69 -2.49 6.24
CA VAL A 51 -5.54 -2.62 7.44
C VAL A 51 -4.89 -1.95 8.64
N SER A 52 -3.58 -2.15 8.83
CA SER A 52 -2.83 -1.47 9.90
C SER A 52 -2.89 0.04 9.76
N MET A 53 -2.62 0.57 8.56
CA MET A 53 -2.62 2.01 8.28
C MET A 53 -4.00 2.63 8.49
N ARG A 54 -5.07 1.96 8.03
CA ARG A 54 -6.46 2.37 8.24
C ARG A 54 -6.82 2.45 9.72
N LYS A 55 -6.43 1.44 10.50
CA LYS A 55 -6.67 1.43 11.96
C LYS A 55 -5.92 2.55 12.66
N GLN A 56 -4.64 2.72 12.35
CA GLN A 56 -3.83 3.78 12.94
C GLN A 56 -4.42 5.18 12.67
N ALA A 57 -4.83 5.46 11.43
CA ALA A 57 -5.47 6.74 11.11
C ALA A 57 -6.79 6.91 11.89
N ALA A 58 -7.58 5.84 12.02
CA ALA A 58 -8.83 5.86 12.76
C ALA A 58 -8.65 6.13 14.26
N ASP A 59 -7.60 5.56 14.86
CA ASP A 59 -7.31 5.75 16.30
C ASP A 59 -7.00 7.22 16.64
N TYR A 60 -6.48 8.00 15.71
CA TYR A 60 -6.17 9.42 15.89
C TYR A 60 -7.27 10.37 15.40
N SER A 61 -8.27 9.86 14.70
CA SER A 61 -9.33 10.67 14.11
C SER A 61 -10.56 10.83 15.01
N ILE A 62 -10.80 9.88 15.93
CA ILE A 62 -12.00 9.84 16.80
C ILE A 62 -11.60 10.30 18.20
N TRP A 63 -11.18 11.56 18.32
CA TRP A 63 -10.86 12.21 19.57
C TRP A 63 -11.49 13.59 19.61
N ASP A 64 -12.19 13.92 20.70
CA ASP A 64 -12.78 15.25 20.90
C ASP A 64 -11.71 16.35 20.79
N THR A 65 -10.51 16.09 21.29
CA THR A 65 -9.40 17.04 21.21
C THR A 65 -8.91 17.27 19.76
N THR A 66 -8.88 16.23 18.91
CA THR A 66 -8.61 16.39 17.48
C THR A 66 -9.72 17.15 16.79
N TYR A 67 -10.98 16.81 17.12
CA TYR A 67 -12.17 17.46 16.59
C TYR A 67 -12.18 18.96 16.92
N ASP A 68 -11.86 19.34 18.17
CA ASP A 68 -11.82 20.73 18.62
C ASP A 68 -10.62 21.49 18.02
N PHE A 69 -9.47 20.83 17.86
CA PHE A 69 -8.32 21.40 17.18
C PHE A 69 -8.65 21.85 15.74
N MET A 70 -9.43 21.07 15.00
CA MET A 70 -9.79 21.43 13.63
C MET A 70 -10.54 22.76 13.52
N ALA A 71 -11.24 23.18 14.58
CA ALA A 71 -11.91 24.47 14.67
C ALA A 71 -11.01 25.55 15.26
N SER A 72 -10.29 25.24 16.35
CA SER A 72 -9.51 26.23 17.12
C SER A 72 -8.15 26.55 16.50
N GLY A 73 -7.50 25.54 15.90
CA GLY A 73 -6.10 25.64 15.45
C GLY A 73 -5.10 25.75 16.62
N ASP A 74 -5.44 25.28 17.82
CA ASP A 74 -4.62 25.41 19.02
C ASP A 74 -3.23 24.76 18.85
N PRO A 75 -2.12 25.54 18.86
CA PRO A 75 -0.79 25.01 18.66
C PRO A 75 -0.31 24.07 19.79
N ASP A 76 -0.89 24.18 21.00
CA ASP A 76 -0.51 23.32 22.11
C ASP A 76 -1.02 21.90 21.93
N TYR A 77 -2.17 21.74 21.28
CA TYR A 77 -2.65 20.43 20.85
C TYR A 77 -1.61 19.70 19.95
N VAL A 78 -1.06 20.41 18.97
CA VAL A 78 -0.06 19.85 18.05
C VAL A 78 1.20 19.43 18.79
N LYS A 79 1.72 20.29 19.69
CA LYS A 79 2.94 20.00 20.48
C LYS A 79 2.77 18.77 21.37
N GLN A 80 1.58 18.60 21.97
CA GLN A 80 1.31 17.50 22.88
C GLN A 80 1.09 16.17 22.16
N ASN A 81 0.43 16.18 20.98
CA ASN A 81 -0.05 14.97 20.32
C ASN A 81 0.76 14.58 19.10
N TYR A 82 1.52 15.50 18.48
CA TYR A 82 2.25 15.23 17.24
C TYR A 82 3.73 15.54 17.39
N SER A 83 4.51 14.51 17.67
CA SER A 83 5.97 14.58 17.85
C SER A 83 6.68 13.56 16.98
N LYS A 84 8.03 13.62 16.97
CA LYS A 84 8.85 12.59 16.31
C LYS A 84 8.51 11.18 16.81
N ALA A 85 8.19 11.04 18.09
CA ALA A 85 7.86 9.74 18.68
C ALA A 85 6.64 9.09 18.01
N ILE A 86 5.64 9.85 17.60
CA ILE A 86 4.48 9.33 16.84
C ILE A 86 4.92 8.71 15.51
N LEU A 87 5.75 9.42 14.75
CA LEU A 87 6.25 8.91 13.46
C LEU A 87 7.04 7.61 13.65
N ASP A 88 7.83 7.54 14.71
CA ASP A 88 8.64 6.36 15.01
C ASP A 88 7.78 5.19 15.54
N ASN A 89 6.88 5.45 16.47
CA ASN A 89 6.04 4.42 17.11
C ASN A 89 5.03 3.79 16.14
N LEU A 90 4.48 4.59 15.23
CA LEU A 90 3.51 4.13 14.23
C LEU A 90 4.18 3.68 12.92
N ASP A 91 5.51 3.83 12.82
CA ASP A 91 6.28 3.58 11.60
C ASP A 91 5.69 4.30 10.38
N ILE A 92 5.32 5.57 10.55
CA ILE A 92 4.81 6.44 9.49
C ILE A 92 5.81 7.55 9.19
N ASP A 93 5.73 8.12 8.00
CA ASP A 93 6.68 9.14 7.56
C ASP A 93 6.05 10.53 7.52
N GLN A 94 4.73 10.59 7.37
CA GLN A 94 4.00 11.86 7.26
C GLN A 94 2.63 11.75 7.92
N VAL A 95 2.19 12.86 8.52
CA VAL A 95 0.84 13.04 9.06
C VAL A 95 0.28 14.36 8.54
N PHE A 96 -0.98 14.34 8.11
CA PHE A 96 -1.73 15.54 7.78
C PHE A 96 -3.04 15.55 8.54
N LEU A 97 -3.45 16.74 8.98
CA LEU A 97 -4.81 17.05 9.33
C LEU A 97 -5.34 18.01 8.27
N ILE A 98 -6.32 17.55 7.50
CA ILE A 98 -6.88 18.26 6.36
C ILE A 98 -8.32 18.65 6.68
N ARG A 99 -8.68 19.94 6.55
CA ARG A 99 -10.06 20.39 6.75
C ARG A 99 -10.96 19.97 5.59
N THR A 100 -12.26 20.07 5.80
CA THR A 100 -13.27 19.73 4.79
C THR A 100 -13.18 20.59 3.53
N ASP A 101 -12.58 21.79 3.61
CA ASP A 101 -12.31 22.67 2.47
C ASP A 101 -10.98 22.33 1.74
N GLY A 102 -10.27 21.30 2.18
CA GLY A 102 -8.98 20.89 1.63
C GLY A 102 -7.77 21.63 2.20
N SER A 103 -7.97 22.64 3.06
CA SER A 103 -6.87 23.34 3.72
C SER A 103 -6.16 22.44 4.74
N ILE A 104 -4.82 22.57 4.80
CA ILE A 104 -4.01 21.79 5.74
C ILE A 104 -4.00 22.52 7.10
N ALA A 105 -4.61 21.89 8.12
CA ALA A 105 -4.59 22.39 9.49
C ALA A 105 -3.24 22.11 10.16
N MET A 106 -2.63 20.95 9.86
CA MET A 106 -1.33 20.54 10.38
C MET A 106 -0.68 19.56 9.42
N ALA A 107 0.63 19.68 9.24
CA ALA A 107 1.46 18.71 8.53
C ALA A 107 2.72 18.41 9.33
N LEU A 108 3.01 17.13 9.51
CA LEU A 108 4.18 16.64 10.22
C LEU A 108 4.94 15.68 9.29
N PHE A 109 6.23 15.93 9.08
CA PHE A 109 7.07 15.14 8.18
C PHE A 109 8.32 14.63 8.90
N ARG A 110 8.74 13.45 8.51
CA ARG A 110 10.10 12.98 8.79
C ARG A 110 11.06 13.78 7.89
N ALA A 111 11.96 14.57 8.48
CA ALA A 111 12.77 15.60 7.78
C ALA A 111 13.55 15.08 6.56
N ASN A 112 14.08 13.87 6.62
CA ASN A 112 14.83 13.23 5.53
C ASN A 112 13.97 12.87 4.29
N GLN A 113 12.66 12.96 4.39
CA GLN A 113 11.74 12.67 3.28
C GLN A 113 11.63 13.85 2.29
N ILE A 114 11.81 15.10 2.77
CA ILE A 114 11.58 16.30 1.98
C ILE A 114 12.90 17.01 1.64
N THR A 115 13.86 17.01 2.56
CA THR A 115 15.12 17.70 2.37
C THR A 115 16.27 16.76 2.69
N PRO A 116 17.04 16.28 1.70
CA PRO A 116 18.21 15.46 1.93
C PRO A 116 19.20 16.17 2.88
N GLY A 117 19.64 15.48 3.94
CA GLY A 117 20.57 16.03 4.93
C GLY A 117 19.93 16.81 6.07
N ALA A 118 18.63 17.11 6.05
CA ALA A 118 17.95 17.72 7.18
C ALA A 118 17.63 16.67 8.26
N THR A 119 17.95 16.98 9.51
CA THR A 119 17.58 16.19 10.68
C THR A 119 16.48 16.90 11.46
N GLY A 120 15.45 16.17 11.87
CA GLY A 120 14.35 16.71 12.71
C GLY A 120 12.97 16.58 12.09
N ILE A 121 12.02 17.26 12.69
CA ILE A 121 10.62 17.33 12.28
C ILE A 121 10.36 18.69 11.65
N ARG A 122 9.61 18.72 10.56
CA ARG A 122 9.18 19.98 9.96
C ARG A 122 7.66 20.05 9.95
N TYR A 123 7.13 21.19 10.39
CA TYR A 123 5.75 21.59 10.25
C TYR A 123 5.71 22.56 9.07
N ILE A 124 5.35 22.10 7.86
CA ILE A 124 5.37 22.93 6.66
C ILE A 124 4.13 22.64 5.84
N ALA A 125 3.42 23.70 5.45
CA ALA A 125 2.50 23.70 4.33
C ALA A 125 3.28 24.31 3.14
N ASP A 126 3.85 23.47 2.29
CA ASP A 126 4.51 23.89 1.05
C ASP A 126 3.73 23.40 -0.18
N ALA A 127 4.23 23.72 -1.37
CA ALA A 127 3.59 23.33 -2.63
C ALA A 127 3.44 21.80 -2.78
N ALA A 128 4.39 21.01 -2.27
CA ALA A 128 4.32 19.56 -2.30
C ALA A 128 3.22 19.02 -1.37
N SER A 129 3.04 19.64 -0.20
CA SER A 129 1.95 19.34 0.71
C SER A 129 0.59 19.68 0.08
N THR A 130 0.52 20.75 -0.72
CA THR A 130 -0.70 21.16 -1.42
C THR A 130 -1.09 20.14 -2.50
N ASP A 131 -0.14 19.66 -3.31
CA ASP A 131 -0.42 18.63 -4.33
C ASP A 131 -0.91 17.34 -3.68
N LEU A 132 -0.26 16.90 -2.60
CA LEU A 132 -0.69 15.73 -1.85
C LEU A 132 -2.08 15.93 -1.25
N SER A 133 -2.35 17.10 -0.64
CA SER A 133 -3.69 17.43 -0.12
C SER A 133 -4.75 17.34 -1.22
N ASN A 134 -4.50 17.92 -2.39
CA ASN A 134 -5.41 17.83 -3.54
C ASN A 134 -5.66 16.39 -4.00
N ARG A 135 -4.64 15.54 -3.98
CA ARG A 135 -4.79 14.11 -4.29
C ARG A 135 -5.64 13.40 -3.25
N ILE A 136 -5.39 13.64 -1.98
CA ILE A 136 -6.18 13.08 -0.87
C ILE A 136 -7.64 13.53 -0.96
N MET A 137 -7.90 14.81 -1.27
CA MET A 137 -9.27 15.31 -1.46
C MET A 137 -9.97 14.63 -2.63
N ARG A 138 -9.27 14.37 -3.74
CA ARG A 138 -9.85 13.60 -4.86
C ARG A 138 -10.17 12.16 -4.46
N ILE A 139 -9.26 11.49 -3.75
CA ILE A 139 -9.50 10.14 -3.23
C ILE A 139 -10.73 10.16 -2.32
N ARG A 140 -10.81 11.12 -1.39
CA ARG A 140 -11.94 11.24 -0.48
C ARG A 140 -13.27 11.51 -1.21
N ALA A 141 -13.26 12.35 -2.24
CA ALA A 141 -14.45 12.64 -3.03
C ALA A 141 -14.98 11.42 -3.80
N GLY A 142 -14.08 10.53 -4.23
CA GLY A 142 -14.43 9.27 -4.89
C GLY A 142 -14.87 8.16 -3.93
N ASN A 143 -14.55 8.30 -2.63
CA ASN A 143 -14.84 7.26 -1.64
C ASN A 143 -15.45 7.87 -0.37
N PRO A 144 -16.78 7.74 -0.16
CA PRO A 144 -17.48 8.32 0.99
C PRO A 144 -17.23 7.55 2.31
N GLU A 145 -16.59 6.39 2.26
CA GLU A 145 -16.29 5.59 3.45
C GLU A 145 -15.50 6.39 4.49
N PRO A 146 -15.88 6.35 5.78
CA PRO A 146 -15.23 7.17 6.81
C PRO A 146 -13.76 6.79 7.05
N LYS A 147 -13.37 5.58 6.69
CA LYS A 147 -12.01 5.03 6.91
C LYS A 147 -11.55 4.28 5.67
N ILE A 148 -10.51 4.77 5.03
CA ILE A 148 -9.93 4.15 3.83
C ILE A 148 -8.42 4.00 3.97
N ALA A 149 -7.85 3.06 3.24
CA ALA A 149 -6.42 2.93 3.03
C ALA A 149 -6.15 2.48 1.61
N GLY A 150 -4.97 2.78 1.08
CA GLY A 150 -4.60 2.40 -0.26
C GLY A 150 -3.13 2.63 -0.56
N LEU A 151 -2.79 2.40 -1.81
CA LEU A 151 -1.47 2.66 -2.37
C LEU A 151 -1.51 3.92 -3.23
N LEU A 152 -0.44 4.70 -3.20
CA LEU A 152 -0.29 5.95 -3.93
C LEU A 152 1.10 6.01 -4.56
N ASP A 153 1.18 6.39 -5.83
CA ASP A 153 2.44 6.74 -6.48
C ASP A 153 2.57 8.26 -6.61
N ILE A 154 3.67 8.80 -6.14
CA ILE A 154 4.03 10.21 -6.29
C ILE A 154 5.41 10.29 -6.91
N ALA A 155 5.47 10.69 -8.17
CA ALA A 155 6.72 10.86 -8.92
C ALA A 155 7.60 9.59 -8.89
N GLY A 156 7.00 8.41 -9.07
CA GLY A 156 7.67 7.12 -9.08
C GLY A 156 8.07 6.60 -7.69
N LYS A 157 7.63 7.25 -6.64
CA LYS A 157 7.77 6.76 -5.26
C LYS A 157 6.44 6.24 -4.75
N GLN A 158 6.45 5.05 -4.22
CA GLN A 158 5.26 4.37 -3.73
C GLN A 158 5.05 4.63 -2.25
N TYR A 159 3.79 4.83 -1.89
CA TYR A 159 3.36 5.10 -0.53
C TYR A 159 2.13 4.27 -0.19
N ILE A 160 2.01 3.93 1.08
CA ILE A 160 0.76 3.48 1.69
C ILE A 160 0.15 4.68 2.40
N TYR A 161 -1.14 4.91 2.21
CA TYR A 161 -1.88 5.93 2.95
C TYR A 161 -3.01 5.30 3.77
N GLY A 162 -3.38 5.97 4.87
CA GLY A 162 -4.61 5.75 5.61
C GLY A 162 -5.30 7.08 5.85
N ILE A 163 -6.58 7.15 5.57
CA ILE A 163 -7.42 8.34 5.77
C ILE A 163 -8.56 7.98 6.69
N SER A 164 -8.84 8.82 7.67
CA SER A 164 -10.01 8.64 8.54
C SER A 164 -10.66 9.97 8.86
N ALA A 165 -11.98 10.02 8.73
CA ALA A 165 -12.78 11.20 9.04
C ALA A 165 -12.65 11.59 10.52
N ILE A 166 -12.43 12.87 10.79
CA ILE A 166 -12.34 13.42 12.14
C ILE A 166 -13.75 13.62 12.71
N LEU A 167 -14.04 12.82 13.73
CA LEU A 167 -15.31 12.78 14.43
C LEU A 167 -15.09 12.95 15.95
N THR A 168 -16.17 13.15 16.69
CA THR A 168 -16.15 13.13 18.15
C THR A 168 -15.88 11.72 18.70
N ASN A 169 -15.55 11.58 19.98
CA ASN A 169 -15.25 10.30 20.65
C ASN A 169 -16.34 9.24 20.48
N ASP A 170 -17.60 9.66 20.36
CA ASP A 170 -18.72 8.75 20.11
C ASP A 170 -18.96 8.44 18.63
N GLY A 171 -18.06 8.90 17.75
CA GLY A 171 -18.11 8.67 16.30
C GLY A 171 -19.26 9.41 15.60
N LYS A 172 -19.81 10.48 16.22
CA LYS A 172 -20.94 11.23 15.70
C LYS A 172 -20.55 12.65 15.28
N GLY A 173 -21.52 13.34 14.67
CA GLY A 173 -21.42 14.72 14.23
C GLY A 173 -20.93 14.85 12.78
N PRO A 174 -20.99 16.05 12.22
CA PRO A 174 -20.39 16.31 10.91
C PRO A 174 -18.88 16.19 11.03
N THR A 175 -18.24 15.59 10.03
CA THR A 175 -16.77 15.56 10.01
C THR A 175 -16.20 16.98 9.92
N ARG A 176 -15.11 17.24 10.63
CA ARG A 176 -14.33 18.49 10.53
C ARG A 176 -13.12 18.36 9.61
N GLY A 177 -12.97 17.23 8.94
CA GLY A 177 -11.86 16.95 8.03
C GLY A 177 -11.37 15.52 8.18
N ASP A 178 -10.14 15.29 7.81
CA ASP A 178 -9.51 13.97 7.79
C ASP A 178 -8.14 13.96 8.48
N VAL A 179 -7.86 12.89 9.21
CA VAL A 179 -6.50 12.46 9.56
C VAL A 179 -5.96 11.64 8.40
N VAL A 180 -4.76 11.97 7.94
CA VAL A 180 -4.07 11.24 6.88
C VAL A 180 -2.71 10.81 7.36
N PHE A 181 -2.46 9.52 7.36
CA PHE A 181 -1.15 8.92 7.61
C PHE A 181 -0.56 8.40 6.33
N ILE A 182 0.74 8.63 6.14
CA ILE A 182 1.47 8.20 4.95
C ILE A 182 2.76 7.49 5.37
N ARG A 183 3.00 6.36 4.74
CA ARG A 183 4.20 5.54 4.87
C ARG A 183 4.81 5.33 3.50
N SER A 184 6.08 5.70 3.32
CA SER A 184 6.81 5.40 2.09
C SER A 184 7.12 3.90 2.00
N MET A 185 7.02 3.35 0.80
CA MET A 185 7.50 2.01 0.48
C MET A 185 8.95 2.09 0.04
N ASP A 186 9.81 2.54 0.98
CA ASP A 186 11.24 2.64 0.73
C ASP A 186 11.89 1.25 0.58
N ARG A 187 13.15 1.25 0.13
CA ARG A 187 13.89 0.01 -0.10
C ARG A 187 13.90 -0.92 1.12
N LYS A 188 14.08 -0.38 2.32
CA LYS A 188 14.14 -1.17 3.56
C LYS A 188 12.81 -1.90 3.82
N ARG A 189 11.68 -1.20 3.65
CA ARG A 189 10.34 -1.78 3.84
C ARG A 189 10.00 -2.77 2.73
N MET A 190 10.35 -2.45 1.48
CA MET A 190 10.19 -3.40 0.36
C MET A 190 11.02 -4.66 0.56
N ASP A 191 12.30 -4.55 0.93
CA ASP A 191 13.15 -5.70 1.22
C ASP A 191 12.61 -6.54 2.39
N HIS A 192 11.97 -5.89 3.37
CA HIS A 192 11.29 -6.62 4.45
C HIS A 192 10.08 -7.42 3.95
N LEU A 193 9.23 -6.82 3.12
CA LEU A 193 8.08 -7.52 2.53
C LEU A 193 8.51 -8.67 1.62
N LYS A 194 9.54 -8.49 0.80
CA LYS A 194 10.13 -9.54 -0.03
C LYS A 194 10.62 -10.72 0.80
N ARG A 195 11.31 -10.46 1.91
CA ARG A 195 11.72 -11.54 2.84
C ARG A 195 10.54 -12.28 3.45
N LEU A 196 9.46 -11.57 3.81
CA LEU A 196 8.24 -12.20 4.34
C LEU A 196 7.51 -13.02 3.28
N ALA A 197 7.45 -12.52 2.06
CA ALA A 197 6.87 -13.24 0.92
C ALA A 197 7.74 -14.41 0.46
N GLN A 198 9.04 -14.41 0.80
CA GLN A 198 10.07 -15.32 0.27
C GLN A 198 10.17 -15.23 -1.26
N GLU A 199 9.95 -14.03 -1.82
CA GLU A 199 9.90 -13.77 -3.26
C GLU A 199 10.37 -12.37 -3.60
N GLU A 200 10.98 -12.24 -4.79
CA GLU A 200 11.29 -10.95 -5.39
C GLU A 200 10.08 -10.43 -6.17
N PHE A 201 9.60 -9.25 -5.80
CA PHE A 201 8.49 -8.58 -6.48
C PHE A 201 8.67 -7.07 -6.47
N SER A 202 7.92 -6.40 -7.32
CA SER A 202 7.78 -4.95 -7.31
C SER A 202 6.31 -4.54 -7.31
N LEU A 203 6.00 -3.43 -6.65
CA LEU A 203 4.67 -2.83 -6.71
C LEU A 203 4.63 -1.89 -7.91
N VAL A 204 3.62 -2.05 -8.75
CA VAL A 204 3.34 -1.13 -9.86
C VAL A 204 1.94 -0.61 -9.67
N ILE A 205 1.80 0.70 -9.46
CA ILE A 205 0.52 1.38 -9.35
C ILE A 205 0.20 1.93 -10.74
N PRO A 206 -0.89 1.50 -11.39
CA PRO A 206 -1.26 1.99 -12.72
C PRO A 206 -1.49 3.50 -12.69
N ALA A 207 -0.90 4.22 -13.66
CA ALA A 207 -0.97 5.68 -13.75
C ALA A 207 -2.39 6.24 -14.02
N LEU A 208 -3.37 5.38 -14.35
CA LEU A 208 -4.72 5.80 -14.74
C LEU A 208 -5.57 6.36 -13.60
N ASN A 209 -5.24 6.06 -12.34
CA ASN A 209 -5.98 6.53 -11.16
C ASN A 209 -5.10 6.96 -9.98
N ASP A 210 -3.82 7.20 -10.13
CA ASP A 210 -2.88 7.64 -9.08
C ASP A 210 -2.97 6.92 -7.70
N SER A 211 -3.95 6.02 -7.52
CA SER A 211 -4.18 5.25 -6.29
C SER A 211 -4.92 3.95 -6.59
N ILE A 212 -4.63 2.92 -5.83
CA ILE A 212 -5.44 1.70 -5.75
C ILE A 212 -6.22 1.78 -4.45
N GLU A 213 -7.54 1.94 -4.55
CA GLU A 213 -8.44 1.88 -3.41
C GLU A 213 -8.80 0.44 -3.10
N ILE A 214 -8.73 0.08 -1.83
CA ILE A 214 -9.20 -1.21 -1.35
C ILE A 214 -10.37 -0.95 -0.41
N GLY A 215 -11.56 -1.20 -0.92
CA GLY A 215 -12.78 -1.30 -0.11
C GLY A 215 -12.80 -2.61 0.69
N ASP A 216 -13.75 -2.74 1.61
CA ASP A 216 -13.84 -3.87 2.56
C ASP A 216 -13.88 -5.27 1.91
N ASP A 217 -14.04 -5.40 0.60
CA ASP A 217 -14.33 -6.70 -0.02
C ASP A 217 -13.40 -7.18 -1.14
N ARG A 218 -12.48 -6.41 -1.70
CA ARG A 218 -11.51 -6.97 -2.70
C ARG A 218 -10.37 -6.03 -3.07
N ILE A 219 -9.16 -6.58 -3.06
CA ILE A 219 -8.00 -6.05 -3.77
C ILE A 219 -8.25 -6.20 -5.27
N ALA A 220 -8.54 -5.13 -5.98
CA ALA A 220 -8.48 -5.12 -7.44
C ALA A 220 -7.01 -5.06 -7.85
N SER A 221 -6.31 -6.20 -7.83
CA SER A 221 -4.95 -6.28 -8.35
C SER A 221 -5.02 -6.30 -9.88
N ALA A 222 -4.47 -5.29 -10.53
CA ALA A 222 -4.10 -5.39 -11.93
C ALA A 222 -2.95 -6.43 -12.02
N LYS A 223 -3.29 -7.62 -12.46
CA LYS A 223 -2.44 -8.80 -12.48
C LYS A 223 -1.48 -8.70 -13.67
N THR A 224 -0.29 -8.13 -13.47
CA THR A 224 0.80 -8.32 -14.41
C THR A 224 1.94 -9.00 -13.64
N VAL A 225 1.94 -10.32 -13.60
CA VAL A 225 3.11 -11.10 -13.21
C VAL A 225 4.01 -11.17 -14.43
N ARG A 226 5.13 -10.47 -14.42
CA ARG A 226 6.22 -10.76 -15.35
C ARG A 226 7.11 -11.78 -14.68
N ASP A 227 7.21 -12.94 -15.32
CA ASP A 227 8.27 -13.93 -15.07
C ASP A 227 9.65 -13.24 -15.11
N THR A 228 10.56 -13.68 -14.24
CA THR A 228 11.97 -13.24 -14.24
C THR A 228 12.70 -13.58 -15.53
N ALA A 229 12.08 -14.33 -16.45
CA ALA A 229 12.56 -14.67 -17.79
C ALA A 229 12.08 -13.69 -18.89
N GLY A 230 11.31 -12.66 -18.57
CA GLY A 230 10.97 -11.58 -19.51
C GLY A 230 9.87 -11.90 -20.53
N ASN A 231 9.04 -12.93 -20.30
CA ASN A 231 7.85 -13.23 -21.10
C ASN A 231 6.56 -12.73 -20.48
#